data_3cbf372a5b64e30c80d12a50635f88a1
#
_entry.id   3cbf372a5b64e30c80d12a50635f88a1
#
_cell.length_a   1.000
_cell.length_b   1.000
_cell.length_c   1.000
_cell.angle_alpha   90.00
_cell.angle_beta   90.00
_cell.angle_gamma   90.00
#
_symmetry.space_group_name_H-M   'P 1'
#
loop_
_entity.id
_entity.type
_entity.pdbx_description
1 polymer ?
#
loop_
_entity_poly.entity_id
_entity_poly.type
_entity_poly.pdbx_seq_one_letter_code
_entity_poly.pdbx_strand_id
1 'polypeptide(L)'
;MAVAQTKSIGIIQSRGLGDIIIALPIAKNLSDDGWEVWWPVCEPFYEQMRAVAPYVKWLSVPVDASGSFFYENPAAQLRALGVTEELWLYQYLSSHPEKTNKSWFSMFKFDQYKYAAAGLPFSLKWDLANCISRDPAAEDALYASVVKQDRYMVYQGRASDLNYDIDLSIIEQGVQCIEITEATGSIFDWLKVLEGAETMIFIDSVFANLVDQLNLNPAADKYYLRKWNRRVDGNPVFLGAWNYVDIDDPQGMAVQSIADTGIPAAPTPAATGPAAAKSGSSNSQTYTPYGASNNTQNAAQKLQAALGLRK
;
A
#
# COMPACT_ATOMS: atom_id res chain seq x y z
N MET A 1 -39.38 -22.42 -11.30
CA MET A 1 -38.78 -21.40 -10.41
C MET A 1 -37.58 -20.83 -11.11
N ALA A 2 -37.54 -19.54 -11.42
CA ALA A 2 -36.36 -18.91 -11.96
C ALA A 2 -35.32 -18.87 -10.81
N VAL A 3 -34.14 -19.47 -11.02
CA VAL A 3 -33.01 -19.34 -10.13
C VAL A 3 -32.61 -17.86 -10.20
N ALA A 4 -32.70 -17.13 -9.09
CA ALA A 4 -32.24 -15.76 -9.03
C ALA A 4 -30.75 -15.77 -9.40
N GLN A 5 -30.39 -15.08 -10.49
CA GLN A 5 -29.02 -15.00 -10.92
C GLN A 5 -28.25 -14.22 -9.83
N THR A 6 -27.28 -14.86 -9.21
CA THR A 6 -26.43 -14.22 -8.19
C THR A 6 -25.68 -13.08 -8.86
N LYS A 7 -25.79 -11.87 -8.33
CA LYS A 7 -25.00 -10.73 -8.80
C LYS A 7 -23.52 -10.99 -8.53
N SER A 8 -22.69 -10.89 -9.54
CA SER A 8 -21.24 -11.06 -9.39
C SER A 8 -20.49 -9.80 -9.80
N ILE A 9 -19.45 -9.47 -9.04
CA ILE A 9 -18.59 -8.32 -9.31
C ILE A 9 -17.11 -8.71 -9.17
N GLY A 10 -16.31 -8.28 -10.10
CA GLY A 10 -14.86 -8.50 -10.10
C GLY A 10 -14.11 -7.23 -9.76
N ILE A 11 -13.23 -7.28 -8.77
CA ILE A 11 -12.38 -6.15 -8.39
C ILE A 11 -11.07 -6.22 -9.16
N ILE A 12 -10.69 -5.14 -9.84
CA ILE A 12 -9.43 -4.99 -10.58
C ILE A 12 -8.47 -4.11 -9.78
N GLN A 13 -7.72 -4.73 -8.90
CA GLN A 13 -6.59 -4.21 -8.11
C GLN A 13 -5.73 -5.40 -7.70
N SER A 14 -4.95 -5.93 -8.63
CA SER A 14 -4.22 -7.20 -8.42
C SER A 14 -2.92 -7.03 -7.65
N ARG A 15 -2.33 -5.84 -7.68
CA ARG A 15 -1.01 -5.52 -7.13
C ARG A 15 -1.08 -4.41 -6.09
N GLY A 16 0.00 -4.33 -5.28
CA GLY A 16 0.11 -3.39 -4.18
C GLY A 16 -0.66 -3.91 -2.97
N LEU A 17 0.02 -4.68 -2.09
CA LEU A 17 -0.64 -5.25 -0.92
C LEU A 17 -1.30 -4.16 -0.05
N GLY A 18 -0.67 -2.98 0.06
CA GLY A 18 -1.26 -1.82 0.73
C GLY A 18 -2.55 -1.34 0.06
N ASP A 19 -2.59 -1.33 -1.28
CA ASP A 19 -3.79 -0.98 -2.04
C ASP A 19 -4.93 -1.99 -1.86
N ILE A 20 -4.57 -3.28 -1.78
CA ILE A 20 -5.53 -4.36 -1.54
C ILE A 20 -6.14 -4.20 -0.14
N ILE A 21 -5.30 -3.99 0.89
CA ILE A 21 -5.76 -3.77 2.26
C ILE A 21 -6.69 -2.56 2.36
N ILE A 22 -6.34 -1.44 1.71
CA ILE A 22 -7.18 -0.25 1.65
C ILE A 22 -8.56 -0.56 1.06
N ALA A 23 -8.64 -1.47 0.11
CA ALA A 23 -9.88 -1.80 -0.60
C ALA A 23 -10.66 -2.99 -0.01
N LEU A 24 -10.14 -3.69 1.02
CA LEU A 24 -10.87 -4.78 1.67
C LEU A 24 -12.24 -4.36 2.21
N PRO A 25 -12.41 -3.19 2.84
CA PRO A 25 -13.73 -2.74 3.28
C PRO A 25 -14.72 -2.51 2.12
N ILE A 26 -14.23 -2.18 0.93
CA ILE A 26 -15.08 -2.12 -0.27
C ILE A 26 -15.59 -3.50 -0.61
N ALA A 27 -14.71 -4.51 -0.66
CA ALA A 27 -15.07 -5.89 -0.96
C ALA A 27 -16.06 -6.46 0.09
N LYS A 28 -15.83 -6.14 1.37
CA LYS A 28 -16.72 -6.57 2.47
C LYS A 28 -18.12 -5.96 2.30
N ASN A 29 -18.21 -4.66 2.05
CA ASN A 29 -19.49 -4.00 1.87
C ASN A 29 -20.25 -4.58 0.67
N LEU A 30 -19.58 -4.82 -0.47
CA LEU A 30 -20.18 -5.46 -1.62
C LEU A 30 -20.70 -6.88 -1.28
N SER A 31 -19.91 -7.66 -0.53
CA SER A 31 -20.32 -9.00 -0.09
C SER A 31 -21.54 -8.95 0.83
N ASP A 32 -21.58 -8.01 1.77
CA ASP A 32 -22.71 -7.81 2.68
C ASP A 32 -23.99 -7.36 1.94
N ASP A 33 -23.83 -6.64 0.83
CA ASP A 33 -24.90 -6.25 -0.08
C ASP A 33 -25.35 -7.40 -1.02
N GLY A 34 -24.84 -8.59 -0.82
CA GLY A 34 -25.23 -9.82 -1.52
C GLY A 34 -24.55 -10.01 -2.88
N TRP A 35 -23.46 -9.30 -3.16
CA TRP A 35 -22.63 -9.56 -4.32
C TRP A 35 -21.73 -10.77 -4.09
N GLU A 36 -21.57 -11.59 -5.10
CA GLU A 36 -20.47 -12.55 -5.19
C GLU A 36 -19.22 -11.82 -5.65
N VAL A 37 -18.28 -11.56 -4.72
CA VAL A 37 -17.10 -10.75 -5.00
C VAL A 37 -15.95 -11.65 -5.46
N TRP A 38 -15.44 -11.40 -6.66
CA TRP A 38 -14.27 -12.05 -7.24
C TRP A 38 -13.10 -11.07 -7.28
N TRP A 39 -11.93 -11.51 -6.83
CA TRP A 39 -10.78 -10.61 -6.79
C TRP A 39 -9.49 -11.34 -7.19
N PRO A 40 -9.02 -11.12 -8.43
CA PRO A 40 -7.71 -11.58 -8.87
C PRO A 40 -6.60 -10.76 -8.20
N VAL A 41 -5.65 -11.44 -7.57
CA VAL A 41 -4.47 -10.83 -6.94
C VAL A 41 -3.20 -11.54 -7.36
N CYS A 42 -2.07 -10.82 -7.37
CA CYS A 42 -0.77 -11.40 -7.66
C CYS A 42 -0.48 -12.59 -6.73
N GLU A 43 0.08 -13.65 -7.31
CA GLU A 43 0.36 -14.92 -6.64
C GLU A 43 1.01 -14.79 -5.25
N PRO A 44 1.99 -13.88 -5.00
CA PRO A 44 2.58 -13.73 -3.67
C PRO A 44 1.60 -13.28 -2.59
N PHE A 45 0.46 -12.70 -2.95
CA PHE A 45 -0.55 -12.22 -2.01
C PHE A 45 -1.70 -13.19 -1.81
N TYR A 46 -1.86 -14.16 -2.72
CA TYR A 46 -3.05 -14.98 -2.82
C TYR A 46 -3.38 -15.74 -1.53
N GLU A 47 -2.41 -16.49 -0.98
CA GLU A 47 -2.67 -17.34 0.19
C GLU A 47 -3.02 -16.52 1.43
N GLN A 48 -2.29 -15.44 1.72
CA GLN A 48 -2.60 -14.60 2.87
C GLN A 48 -3.96 -13.91 2.73
N MET A 49 -4.32 -13.44 1.53
CA MET A 49 -5.60 -12.79 1.30
C MET A 49 -6.77 -13.78 1.39
N ARG A 50 -6.59 -15.00 0.87
CA ARG A 50 -7.57 -16.08 0.97
C ARG A 50 -7.82 -16.50 2.42
N ALA A 51 -6.79 -16.51 3.24
CA ALA A 51 -6.91 -16.86 4.65
C ALA A 51 -7.62 -15.76 5.45
N VAL A 52 -7.27 -14.49 5.21
CA VAL A 52 -7.74 -13.37 6.04
C VAL A 52 -9.12 -12.85 5.64
N ALA A 53 -9.52 -12.98 4.37
CA ALA A 53 -10.81 -12.49 3.87
C ALA A 53 -11.54 -13.58 3.05
N PRO A 54 -12.03 -14.65 3.71
CA PRO A 54 -12.63 -15.82 3.02
C PRO A 54 -13.98 -15.55 2.37
N TYR A 55 -14.60 -14.40 2.60
CA TYR A 55 -15.82 -13.97 1.94
C TYR A 55 -15.60 -13.52 0.48
N VAL A 56 -14.35 -13.30 0.07
CA VAL A 56 -13.97 -12.98 -1.30
C VAL A 56 -13.54 -14.25 -2.04
N LYS A 57 -13.95 -14.40 -3.28
CA LYS A 57 -13.46 -15.43 -4.20
C LYS A 57 -12.17 -14.99 -4.85
N TRP A 58 -11.08 -15.28 -4.18
CA TRP A 58 -9.73 -14.92 -4.62
C TRP A 58 -9.29 -15.75 -5.81
N LEU A 59 -8.61 -15.11 -6.75
CA LEU A 59 -7.98 -15.77 -7.91
C LEU A 59 -6.49 -15.43 -7.91
N SER A 60 -5.64 -16.44 -8.12
CA SER A 60 -4.20 -16.22 -8.25
C SER A 60 -3.86 -15.75 -9.66
N VAL A 61 -3.07 -14.71 -9.76
CA VAL A 61 -2.55 -14.15 -11.01
C VAL A 61 -1.03 -14.32 -11.01
N PRO A 62 -0.49 -15.14 -11.92
CA PRO A 62 0.96 -15.27 -12.08
C PRO A 62 1.59 -13.92 -12.43
N VAL A 63 2.76 -13.65 -11.83
CA VAL A 63 3.54 -12.44 -12.08
C VAL A 63 4.61 -12.75 -13.11
N ASP A 64 4.63 -12.00 -14.19
CA ASP A 64 5.58 -12.15 -15.28
C ASP A 64 6.15 -10.81 -15.76
N ALA A 65 7.11 -10.86 -16.67
CA ALA A 65 7.77 -9.67 -17.21
C ALA A 65 6.88 -8.84 -18.15
N SER A 66 5.70 -9.33 -18.56
CA SER A 66 4.80 -8.60 -19.48
C SER A 66 4.09 -7.44 -18.82
N GLY A 67 3.92 -7.51 -17.49
CA GLY A 67 3.11 -6.57 -16.73
C GLY A 67 1.60 -6.77 -16.87
N SER A 68 1.15 -7.75 -17.65
CA SER A 68 -0.29 -8.03 -17.87
C SER A 68 -1.03 -8.42 -16.59
N PHE A 69 -0.28 -8.81 -15.54
CA PHE A 69 -0.82 -9.16 -14.23
C PHE A 69 -1.45 -7.97 -13.49
N PHE A 70 -1.19 -6.71 -13.93
CA PHE A 70 -1.80 -5.55 -13.30
C PHE A 70 -3.31 -5.51 -13.49
N TYR A 71 -3.78 -5.67 -14.72
CA TYR A 71 -5.21 -5.55 -15.05
C TYR A 71 -5.66 -6.39 -16.24
N GLU A 72 -4.84 -6.66 -17.26
CA GLU A 72 -5.26 -7.45 -18.43
C GLU A 72 -5.61 -8.90 -18.05
N ASN A 73 -4.67 -9.61 -17.38
CA ASN A 73 -4.89 -10.98 -16.94
C ASN A 73 -6.01 -11.05 -15.88
N PRO A 74 -6.06 -10.20 -14.86
CA PRO A 74 -7.19 -10.11 -13.94
C PRO A 74 -8.54 -9.97 -14.64
N ALA A 75 -8.66 -9.01 -15.55
CA ALA A 75 -9.89 -8.78 -16.29
C ALA A 75 -10.26 -9.96 -17.19
N ALA A 76 -9.28 -10.59 -17.84
CA ALA A 76 -9.51 -11.78 -18.67
C ALA A 76 -10.01 -12.98 -17.84
N GLN A 77 -9.43 -13.22 -16.65
CA GLN A 77 -9.90 -14.27 -15.73
C GLN A 77 -11.34 -14.05 -15.31
N LEU A 78 -11.70 -12.81 -14.92
CA LEU A 78 -13.06 -12.47 -14.51
C LEU A 78 -14.07 -12.69 -15.64
N ARG A 79 -13.75 -12.26 -16.87
CA ARG A 79 -14.62 -12.46 -18.03
C ARG A 79 -14.79 -13.95 -18.36
N ALA A 80 -13.72 -14.74 -18.26
CA ALA A 80 -13.78 -16.18 -18.48
C ALA A 80 -14.69 -16.91 -17.47
N LEU A 81 -14.85 -16.37 -16.26
CA LEU A 81 -15.75 -16.86 -15.24
C LEU A 81 -17.20 -16.34 -15.40
N GLY A 82 -17.46 -15.46 -16.36
CA GLY A 82 -18.77 -14.87 -16.60
C GLY A 82 -19.17 -13.85 -15.51
N VAL A 83 -18.19 -13.21 -14.85
CA VAL A 83 -18.46 -12.12 -13.90
C VAL A 83 -19.10 -10.96 -14.64
N THR A 84 -20.21 -10.45 -14.11
CA THR A 84 -21.09 -9.51 -14.82
C THR A 84 -20.66 -8.04 -14.70
N GLU A 85 -20.05 -7.69 -13.58
CA GLU A 85 -19.64 -6.33 -13.27
C GLU A 85 -18.13 -6.27 -12.99
N GLU A 86 -17.46 -5.20 -13.42
CA GLU A 86 -16.03 -4.95 -13.14
C GLU A 86 -15.88 -3.64 -12.37
N LEU A 87 -15.21 -3.67 -11.21
CA LEU A 87 -14.84 -2.50 -10.42
C LEU A 87 -13.34 -2.26 -10.51
N TRP A 88 -12.92 -1.19 -11.19
CA TRP A 88 -11.54 -0.82 -11.41
C TRP A 88 -11.10 0.19 -10.36
N LEU A 89 -10.10 -0.17 -9.53
CA LEU A 89 -9.65 0.64 -8.40
C LEU A 89 -8.31 1.35 -8.62
N TYR A 90 -7.71 1.20 -9.79
CA TYR A 90 -6.54 1.98 -10.19
C TYR A 90 -6.95 3.43 -10.51
N GLN A 91 -6.25 4.38 -9.91
CA GLN A 91 -6.58 5.81 -10.06
C GLN A 91 -6.41 6.30 -11.48
N TYR A 92 -5.41 5.79 -12.21
CA TYR A 92 -5.15 6.16 -13.60
C TYR A 92 -4.52 5.01 -14.38
N LEU A 93 -5.12 4.70 -15.52
CA LEU A 93 -4.61 3.73 -16.49
C LEU A 93 -4.58 4.39 -17.86
N SER A 94 -3.38 4.70 -18.36
CA SER A 94 -3.20 5.35 -19.68
C SER A 94 -3.70 4.48 -20.83
N SER A 95 -3.62 3.16 -20.69
CA SER A 95 -4.09 2.17 -21.67
C SER A 95 -5.60 1.94 -21.61
N HIS A 96 -6.27 2.28 -20.50
CA HIS A 96 -7.70 2.09 -20.28
C HIS A 96 -8.33 3.33 -19.69
N PRO A 97 -8.28 4.48 -20.39
CA PRO A 97 -8.79 5.74 -19.86
C PRO A 97 -10.31 5.72 -19.60
N GLU A 98 -11.04 4.83 -20.29
CA GLU A 98 -12.47 4.63 -20.10
C GLU A 98 -12.83 3.89 -18.81
N LYS A 99 -11.86 3.20 -18.20
CA LYS A 99 -12.02 2.47 -16.94
C LYS A 99 -11.67 3.29 -15.71
N THR A 100 -11.14 4.50 -15.92
CA THR A 100 -10.73 5.40 -14.85
C THR A 100 -11.29 6.79 -15.05
N ASN A 101 -11.52 7.52 -13.98
CA ASN A 101 -12.01 8.88 -14.06
C ASN A 101 -10.84 9.87 -13.89
N LYS A 102 -10.29 10.34 -15.02
CA LYS A 102 -9.15 11.25 -15.03
C LYS A 102 -9.42 12.57 -14.30
N SER A 103 -10.66 13.07 -14.32
CA SER A 103 -11.02 14.32 -13.63
C SER A 103 -10.92 14.19 -12.10
N TRP A 104 -11.05 12.98 -11.56
CA TRP A 104 -10.93 12.73 -10.13
C TRP A 104 -9.48 12.64 -9.65
N PHE A 105 -8.53 12.48 -10.57
CA PHE A 105 -7.10 12.34 -10.23
C PHE A 105 -6.57 13.56 -9.46
N SER A 106 -7.03 14.77 -9.77
CA SER A 106 -6.66 16.00 -9.06
C SER A 106 -7.52 16.30 -7.84
N MET A 107 -8.63 15.58 -7.65
CA MET A 107 -9.61 15.82 -6.58
C MET A 107 -9.43 14.90 -5.40
N PHE A 108 -8.97 13.66 -5.63
CA PHE A 108 -8.88 12.62 -4.63
C PHE A 108 -7.45 12.10 -4.49
N LYS A 109 -7.06 11.77 -3.27
CA LYS A 109 -5.92 10.91 -3.04
C LYS A 109 -6.23 9.50 -3.55
N PHE A 110 -5.18 8.70 -3.79
CA PHE A 110 -5.34 7.38 -4.40
C PHE A 110 -6.27 6.44 -3.61
N ASP A 111 -6.24 6.53 -2.29
CA ASP A 111 -7.11 5.75 -1.41
C ASP A 111 -8.57 6.28 -1.44
N GLN A 112 -8.76 7.60 -1.43
CA GLN A 112 -10.08 8.22 -1.59
C GLN A 112 -10.71 7.87 -2.95
N TYR A 113 -9.88 7.84 -4.01
CA TYR A 113 -10.33 7.46 -5.34
C TYR A 113 -10.99 6.08 -5.37
N LYS A 114 -10.42 5.09 -4.67
CA LYS A 114 -10.96 3.72 -4.62
C LYS A 114 -12.41 3.69 -4.11
N TYR A 115 -12.68 4.42 -3.06
CA TYR A 115 -14.02 4.53 -2.48
C TYR A 115 -14.98 5.31 -3.37
N ALA A 116 -14.51 6.40 -3.98
CA ALA A 116 -15.31 7.14 -4.96
C ALA A 116 -15.67 6.28 -6.18
N ALA A 117 -14.71 5.49 -6.70
CA ALA A 117 -14.95 4.56 -7.81
C ALA A 117 -15.95 3.47 -7.46
N ALA A 118 -15.97 3.02 -6.20
CA ALA A 118 -16.93 2.05 -5.69
C ALA A 118 -18.30 2.67 -5.34
N GLY A 119 -18.42 4.00 -5.36
CA GLY A 119 -19.64 4.69 -4.92
C GLY A 119 -19.90 4.59 -3.41
N LEU A 120 -18.86 4.37 -2.61
CA LEU A 120 -18.95 4.13 -1.18
C LEU A 120 -18.35 5.28 -0.37
N PRO A 121 -18.84 5.50 0.87
CA PRO A 121 -18.26 6.49 1.78
C PRO A 121 -16.81 6.16 2.12
N PHE A 122 -15.93 7.15 2.05
CA PHE A 122 -14.50 6.98 2.37
C PHE A 122 -14.26 6.57 3.84
N SER A 123 -15.18 6.91 4.74
CA SER A 123 -15.11 6.51 6.16
C SER A 123 -15.07 5.01 6.37
N LEU A 124 -15.56 4.21 5.43
CA LEU A 124 -15.47 2.74 5.48
C LEU A 124 -14.03 2.22 5.44
N LYS A 125 -13.05 3.02 4.99
CA LYS A 125 -11.64 2.64 5.01
C LYS A 125 -11.20 2.12 6.39
N TRP A 126 -11.73 2.69 7.46
CA TRP A 126 -11.38 2.34 8.85
C TRP A 126 -12.24 1.25 9.48
N ASP A 127 -13.02 0.55 8.66
CA ASP A 127 -13.79 -0.63 9.09
C ASP A 127 -13.06 -1.95 8.82
N LEU A 128 -11.74 -1.89 8.65
CA LEU A 128 -10.91 -3.05 8.30
C LEU A 128 -11.00 -4.18 9.33
N ALA A 129 -11.18 -3.88 10.60
CA ALA A 129 -11.33 -4.89 11.66
C ALA A 129 -12.49 -5.87 11.40
N ASN A 130 -13.57 -5.39 10.77
CA ASN A 130 -14.73 -6.21 10.40
C ASN A 130 -14.53 -6.97 9.08
N CYS A 131 -13.42 -6.72 8.40
CA CYS A 131 -13.14 -7.28 7.07
C CYS A 131 -12.13 -8.43 7.10
N ILE A 132 -11.45 -8.63 8.23
CA ILE A 132 -10.37 -9.60 8.33
C ILE A 132 -10.61 -10.63 9.41
N SER A 133 -10.18 -11.87 9.15
CA SER A 133 -10.08 -12.94 10.14
C SER A 133 -8.64 -13.02 10.61
N ARG A 134 -8.39 -12.80 11.90
CA ARG A 134 -7.06 -12.92 12.52
C ARG A 134 -6.76 -14.39 12.85
N ASP A 135 -5.48 -14.74 12.86
CA ASP A 135 -4.96 -16.01 13.38
C ASP A 135 -4.19 -15.77 14.68
N PRO A 136 -4.85 -15.84 15.86
CA PRO A 136 -4.20 -15.58 17.13
C PRO A 136 -3.01 -16.53 17.42
N ALA A 137 -3.04 -17.76 16.89
CA ALA A 137 -1.96 -18.71 17.12
C ALA A 137 -0.69 -18.32 16.33
N ALA A 138 -0.85 -17.89 15.09
CA ALA A 138 0.27 -17.38 14.29
C ALA A 138 0.82 -16.05 14.86
N GLU A 139 -0.06 -15.15 15.29
CA GLU A 139 0.31 -13.91 15.96
C GLU A 139 1.08 -14.15 17.27
N ASP A 140 0.60 -15.08 18.11
CA ASP A 140 1.26 -15.45 19.36
C ASP A 140 2.64 -16.06 19.12
N ALA A 141 2.75 -16.93 18.13
CA ALA A 141 4.02 -17.57 17.76
C ALA A 141 5.03 -16.53 17.29
N LEU A 142 4.62 -15.59 16.41
CA LEU A 142 5.50 -14.51 15.96
C LEU A 142 5.89 -13.59 17.12
N TYR A 143 4.93 -13.17 17.93
CA TYR A 143 5.18 -12.32 19.11
C TYR A 143 6.24 -12.95 20.02
N ALA A 144 6.06 -14.22 20.42
CA ALA A 144 7.01 -14.93 21.26
C ALA A 144 8.40 -15.06 20.61
N SER A 145 8.47 -15.12 19.29
CA SER A 145 9.73 -15.23 18.56
C SER A 145 10.52 -13.93 18.49
N VAL A 146 9.85 -12.77 18.37
CA VAL A 146 10.53 -11.49 18.12
C VAL A 146 10.56 -10.55 19.33
N VAL A 147 9.55 -10.57 20.21
CA VAL A 147 9.49 -9.70 21.38
C VAL A 147 10.22 -10.37 22.57
N LYS A 148 11.24 -9.70 23.09
CA LYS A 148 12.09 -10.20 24.19
C LYS A 148 12.13 -9.26 25.39
N GLN A 149 11.56 -8.05 25.25
CA GLN A 149 11.52 -7.02 26.29
C GLN A 149 10.12 -6.42 26.36
N ASP A 150 9.74 -5.94 27.53
CA ASP A 150 8.43 -5.31 27.74
C ASP A 150 8.30 -4.00 26.96
N ARG A 151 9.40 -3.25 26.84
CA ARG A 151 9.46 -2.01 26.06
C ARG A 151 10.11 -2.25 24.71
N TYR A 152 9.36 -1.98 23.65
CA TYR A 152 9.88 -2.15 22.30
C TYR A 152 9.23 -1.17 21.29
N MET A 153 9.96 -0.95 20.23
CA MET A 153 9.50 -0.28 19.04
C MET A 153 9.53 -1.21 17.83
N VAL A 154 8.69 -0.91 16.86
CA VAL A 154 8.64 -1.62 15.59
C VAL A 154 8.97 -0.67 14.45
N TYR A 155 9.79 -1.12 13.50
CA TYR A 155 10.11 -0.30 12.35
C TYR A 155 10.17 -1.09 11.05
N GLN A 156 9.93 -0.40 9.94
CA GLN A 156 10.13 -0.92 8.60
C GLN A 156 10.67 0.17 7.68
N GLY A 157 11.90 -0.02 7.22
CA GLY A 157 12.55 0.84 6.23
C GLY A 157 12.42 0.33 4.79
N ARG A 158 11.73 -0.80 4.57
CA ARG A 158 11.62 -1.44 3.26
C ARG A 158 10.22 -1.29 2.68
N ALA A 159 10.14 -0.91 1.42
CA ALA A 159 8.94 -0.92 0.60
C ALA A 159 9.24 -1.64 -0.72
N SER A 160 8.22 -1.87 -1.55
CA SER A 160 8.37 -2.56 -2.83
C SER A 160 9.35 -1.89 -3.81
N ASP A 161 9.63 -0.61 -3.64
CA ASP A 161 10.41 0.22 -4.56
C ASP A 161 11.47 1.07 -3.85
N LEU A 162 11.64 0.92 -2.54
CA LEU A 162 12.58 1.72 -1.76
C LEU A 162 13.03 0.97 -0.50
N ASN A 163 14.33 0.98 -0.26
CA ASN A 163 14.92 0.66 1.03
C ASN A 163 15.48 1.93 1.65
N TYR A 164 15.14 2.15 2.91
CA TYR A 164 15.65 3.27 3.71
C TYR A 164 16.26 2.73 5.00
N ASP A 165 17.53 3.07 5.21
CA ASP A 165 18.24 2.69 6.42
C ASP A 165 17.88 3.66 7.55
N ILE A 166 17.11 3.17 8.51
CA ILE A 166 16.64 3.96 9.64
C ILE A 166 17.73 3.99 10.70
N ASP A 167 18.25 5.17 11.01
CA ASP A 167 19.24 5.36 12.08
C ASP A 167 18.58 5.14 13.46
N LEU A 168 18.83 3.99 14.04
CA LEU A 168 18.31 3.60 15.35
C LEU A 168 19.18 4.08 16.52
N SER A 169 20.33 4.71 16.26
CA SER A 169 21.24 5.21 17.32
C SER A 169 20.59 6.26 18.23
N ILE A 170 19.48 6.82 17.78
CA ILE A 170 18.69 7.84 18.47
C ILE A 170 17.68 7.24 19.48
N ILE A 171 17.46 5.93 19.45
CA ILE A 171 16.48 5.27 20.30
C ILE A 171 17.03 5.15 21.73
N GLU A 172 16.14 5.37 22.70
CA GLU A 172 16.47 5.27 24.11
C GLU A 172 17.06 3.90 24.46
N GLN A 173 18.09 3.89 25.33
CA GLN A 173 18.64 2.64 25.83
C GLN A 173 17.57 1.84 26.59
N GLY A 174 17.56 0.52 26.38
CA GLY A 174 16.60 -0.38 27.03
C GLY A 174 15.27 -0.54 26.28
N VAL A 175 15.11 0.08 25.12
CA VAL A 175 14.01 -0.20 24.20
C VAL A 175 14.48 -1.17 23.13
N GLN A 176 13.80 -2.30 22.99
CA GLN A 176 14.10 -3.27 21.92
C GLN A 176 13.63 -2.70 20.58
N CYS A 177 14.51 -2.70 19.56
CA CYS A 177 14.15 -2.34 18.19
C CYS A 177 13.83 -3.62 17.40
N ILE A 178 12.62 -3.72 16.86
CA ILE A 178 12.15 -4.88 16.08
C ILE A 178 11.92 -4.43 14.64
N GLU A 179 12.73 -4.97 13.73
CA GLU A 179 12.52 -4.78 12.29
C GLU A 179 11.43 -5.72 11.78
N ILE A 180 10.47 -5.18 11.03
CA ILE A 180 9.54 -6.01 10.29
C ILE A 180 10.26 -6.64 9.10
N THR A 181 10.24 -7.97 9.07
CA THR A 181 10.84 -8.80 8.02
C THR A 181 9.79 -9.77 7.46
N GLU A 182 10.14 -10.51 6.42
CA GLU A 182 9.34 -11.62 5.90
C GLU A 182 9.48 -12.88 6.77
N ALA A 183 9.29 -12.73 8.10
CA ALA A 183 9.43 -13.81 9.05
C ALA A 183 8.33 -14.88 8.94
N THR A 184 7.19 -14.50 8.36
CA THR A 184 6.01 -15.36 8.16
C THR A 184 5.42 -15.16 6.78
N GLY A 185 4.52 -16.04 6.37
CA GLY A 185 3.81 -15.93 5.08
C GLY A 185 2.69 -14.89 5.06
N SER A 186 2.44 -14.19 6.19
CA SER A 186 1.35 -13.22 6.30
C SER A 186 1.78 -11.97 7.08
N ILE A 187 1.44 -10.80 6.51
CA ILE A 187 1.64 -9.53 7.23
C ILE A 187 0.73 -9.40 8.46
N PHE A 188 -0.38 -10.14 8.49
CA PHE A 188 -1.35 -10.09 9.59
C PHE A 188 -0.84 -10.76 10.85
N ASP A 189 0.16 -11.63 10.75
CA ASP A 189 0.78 -12.25 11.92
C ASP A 189 1.51 -11.22 12.81
N TRP A 190 1.84 -10.06 12.25
CA TRP A 190 2.47 -8.95 12.96
C TRP A 190 1.51 -8.14 13.84
N LEU A 191 0.20 -8.37 13.75
CA LEU A 191 -0.80 -7.53 14.43
C LEU A 191 -0.57 -7.44 15.95
N LYS A 192 -0.33 -8.57 16.60
CA LYS A 192 -0.06 -8.60 18.05
C LYS A 192 1.24 -7.86 18.43
N VAL A 193 2.27 -7.96 17.60
CA VAL A 193 3.52 -7.21 17.79
C VAL A 193 3.29 -5.71 17.65
N LEU A 194 2.50 -5.30 16.67
CA LEU A 194 2.14 -3.90 16.45
C LEU A 194 1.28 -3.33 17.58
N GLU A 195 0.34 -4.11 18.10
CA GLU A 195 -0.54 -3.70 19.21
C GLU A 195 0.22 -3.34 20.50
N GLY A 196 1.35 -3.99 20.75
CA GLY A 196 2.14 -3.77 21.95
C GLY A 196 3.29 -2.77 21.81
N ALA A 197 3.60 -2.30 20.60
CA ALA A 197 4.73 -1.40 20.36
C ALA A 197 4.49 0.00 20.93
N GLU A 198 5.46 0.57 21.66
CA GLU A 198 5.41 1.96 22.15
C GLU A 198 5.63 2.98 21.03
N THR A 199 6.44 2.63 20.04
CA THR A 199 6.78 3.48 18.89
C THR A 199 6.75 2.65 17.61
N MET A 200 6.23 3.24 16.55
CA MET A 200 6.17 2.63 15.22
C MET A 200 6.75 3.58 14.18
N ILE A 201 7.70 3.12 13.38
CA ILE A 201 8.34 3.91 12.33
C ILE A 201 8.22 3.17 11.00
N PHE A 202 7.45 3.72 10.08
CA PHE A 202 7.23 3.09 8.78
C PHE A 202 7.55 4.03 7.63
N ILE A 203 8.25 3.50 6.65
CA ILE A 203 8.25 4.10 5.32
C ILE A 203 6.86 3.90 4.69
N ASP A 204 6.58 4.59 3.60
CA ASP A 204 5.37 4.38 2.82
C ASP A 204 5.21 2.90 2.40
N SER A 205 4.48 2.17 3.22
CA SER A 205 4.33 0.72 3.14
C SER A 205 2.93 0.24 3.55
N VAL A 206 2.67 -1.04 3.36
CA VAL A 206 1.42 -1.67 3.77
C VAL A 206 1.17 -1.58 5.28
N PHE A 207 2.23 -1.62 6.11
CA PHE A 207 2.08 -1.63 7.57
C PHE A 207 1.56 -0.31 8.13
N ALA A 208 1.94 0.84 7.54
CA ALA A 208 1.36 2.12 7.93
C ALA A 208 -0.17 2.15 7.70
N ASN A 209 -0.62 1.62 6.56
CA ASN A 209 -2.05 1.50 6.27
C ASN A 209 -2.75 0.51 7.21
N LEU A 210 -2.12 -0.63 7.51
CA LEU A 210 -2.67 -1.65 8.40
C LEU A 210 -2.87 -1.12 9.82
N VAL A 211 -1.84 -0.44 10.36
CA VAL A 211 -1.88 0.18 11.69
C VAL A 211 -2.95 1.26 11.77
N ASP A 212 -3.07 2.11 10.75
CA ASP A 212 -4.05 3.20 10.77
C ASP A 212 -5.48 2.68 10.63
N GLN A 213 -5.73 1.78 9.66
CA GLN A 213 -7.07 1.27 9.41
C GLN A 213 -7.62 0.41 10.56
N LEU A 214 -6.76 -0.31 11.28
CA LEU A 214 -7.13 -1.10 12.45
C LEU A 214 -7.05 -0.28 13.76
N ASN A 215 -6.58 0.96 13.70
CA ASN A 215 -6.33 1.80 14.86
C ASN A 215 -5.50 1.08 15.95
N LEU A 216 -4.45 0.38 15.50
CA LEU A 216 -3.59 -0.38 16.41
C LEU A 216 -2.83 0.57 17.33
N ASN A 217 -2.83 0.25 18.63
CA ASN A 217 -2.22 1.02 19.69
C ASN A 217 -2.32 2.55 19.48
N PRO A 218 -3.48 3.16 19.72
CA PRO A 218 -3.66 4.60 19.50
C PRO A 218 -2.75 5.47 20.40
N ALA A 219 -2.21 4.90 21.48
CA ALA A 219 -1.29 5.59 22.40
C ALA A 219 0.18 5.57 21.91
N ALA A 220 0.53 4.74 20.94
CA ALA A 220 1.88 4.67 20.42
C ALA A 220 2.27 5.91 19.62
N ASP A 221 3.55 6.29 19.69
CA ASP A 221 4.12 7.27 18.80
C ASP A 221 4.29 6.69 17.41
N LYS A 222 3.64 7.28 16.41
CA LYS A 222 3.65 6.80 15.03
C LYS A 222 4.35 7.78 14.11
N TYR A 223 5.31 7.28 13.35
CA TYR A 223 6.10 8.05 12.38
C TYR A 223 5.93 7.47 10.99
N TYR A 224 5.58 8.35 10.04
CA TYR A 224 5.45 8.01 8.64
C TYR A 224 6.54 8.71 7.83
N LEU A 225 7.49 7.92 7.33
CA LEU A 225 8.61 8.40 6.53
C LEU A 225 8.15 8.55 5.08
N ARG A 226 7.93 9.80 4.65
CA ARG A 226 7.45 10.11 3.30
C ARG A 226 8.59 10.17 2.31
N LYS A 227 8.39 9.57 1.15
CA LYS A 227 9.27 9.75 0.01
C LYS A 227 9.14 11.19 -0.49
N TRP A 228 10.24 11.91 -0.58
CA TRP A 228 10.25 13.32 -0.98
C TRP A 228 9.66 13.58 -2.37
N ASN A 229 9.86 12.63 -3.32
CA ASN A 229 9.41 12.74 -4.71
C ASN A 229 7.94 12.32 -4.90
N ARG A 230 7.27 11.83 -3.85
CA ARG A 230 5.84 11.54 -3.94
C ARG A 230 5.04 12.81 -3.84
N ARG A 231 4.13 12.96 -4.79
CA ARG A 231 3.12 14.01 -4.72
C ARG A 231 2.28 13.84 -3.46
N VAL A 232 1.72 14.95 -2.98
CA VAL A 232 0.83 14.95 -1.81
C VAL A 232 -0.36 14.00 -2.02
N ASP A 233 -0.82 13.84 -3.27
CA ASP A 233 -1.87 12.90 -3.69
C ASP A 233 -1.46 11.42 -3.59
N GLY A 234 -0.17 11.11 -3.60
CA GLY A 234 0.38 9.76 -3.45
C GLY A 234 0.49 9.25 -2.02
N ASN A 235 0.23 10.09 -1.01
CA ASN A 235 0.21 9.63 0.38
C ASN A 235 -1.20 9.24 0.79
N PRO A 236 -1.39 8.14 1.56
CA PRO A 236 -2.68 7.75 2.08
C PRO A 236 -3.24 8.80 3.04
N VAL A 237 -4.54 8.78 3.24
CA VAL A 237 -5.20 9.53 4.33
C VAL A 237 -5.16 8.68 5.57
N PHE A 238 -4.59 9.17 6.65
CA PHE A 238 -4.60 8.53 7.95
C PHE A 238 -5.62 9.22 8.88
N LEU A 239 -6.30 8.42 9.69
CA LEU A 239 -7.23 8.90 10.71
C LEU A 239 -6.50 9.20 12.02
N GLY A 240 -5.53 8.35 12.37
CA GLY A 240 -4.74 8.48 13.58
C GLY A 240 -3.75 9.64 13.55
N ALA A 241 -3.19 9.96 14.72
CA ALA A 241 -2.11 10.92 14.84
C ALA A 241 -0.80 10.30 14.31
N TRP A 242 -0.27 10.84 13.24
CA TRP A 242 1.00 10.44 12.64
C TRP A 242 1.96 11.62 12.57
N ASN A 243 3.20 11.38 12.95
CA ASN A 243 4.30 12.30 12.74
C ASN A 243 4.89 12.06 11.34
N TYR A 244 4.77 13.05 10.46
CA TYR A 244 5.27 12.93 9.09
C TYR A 244 6.71 13.41 9.02
N VAL A 245 7.59 12.58 8.49
CA VAL A 245 9.00 12.89 8.28
C VAL A 245 9.31 12.77 6.80
N ASP A 246 9.73 13.88 6.18
CA ASP A 246 10.18 13.86 4.78
C ASP A 246 11.61 13.31 4.73
N ILE A 247 11.80 12.22 4.04
CA ILE A 247 13.11 11.68 3.74
C ILE A 247 13.56 12.19 2.40
N ASP A 248 14.75 12.82 2.38
CA ASP A 248 15.39 13.25 1.14
C ASP A 248 15.67 12.01 0.29
N ASP A 249 15.58 12.16 -1.03
CA ASP A 249 15.99 11.08 -1.92
C ASP A 249 17.48 10.81 -1.66
N PRO A 250 17.84 9.69 -1.07
CA PRO A 250 19.23 9.35 -0.89
C PRO A 250 19.78 9.09 -2.29
N GLN A 251 20.54 10.05 -2.82
CA GLN A 251 21.31 9.80 -4.02
C GLN A 251 22.15 8.54 -3.81
N GLY A 252 21.73 7.45 -4.40
CA GLY A 252 22.40 6.17 -4.31
C GLY A 252 21.70 5.08 -3.51
N MET A 253 20.50 5.28 -2.95
CA MET A 253 19.68 4.14 -2.58
C MET A 253 19.31 3.40 -3.86
N ALA A 254 19.94 2.26 -4.06
CA ALA A 254 19.56 1.36 -5.12
C ALA A 254 18.05 1.06 -4.97
N VAL A 255 17.27 1.43 -5.97
CA VAL A 255 15.96 0.86 -6.17
C VAL A 255 16.22 -0.64 -6.29
N GLN A 256 16.06 -1.37 -5.19
CA GLN A 256 16.09 -2.81 -5.28
C GLN A 256 14.94 -3.15 -6.22
N SER A 257 15.30 -3.72 -7.35
CA SER A 257 14.33 -4.16 -8.31
C SER A 257 13.39 -5.13 -7.58
N ILE A 258 12.15 -5.10 -7.95
CA ILE A 258 11.10 -6.02 -7.47
C ILE A 258 11.54 -7.51 -7.59
N ALA A 259 12.65 -7.79 -8.25
CA ALA A 259 13.31 -9.10 -8.30
C ALA A 259 13.60 -9.71 -6.92
N ASP A 260 13.87 -8.90 -5.89
CA ASP A 260 14.11 -9.41 -4.53
C ASP A 260 12.82 -9.77 -3.78
N THR A 261 11.66 -9.28 -4.27
CA THR A 261 10.34 -9.64 -3.75
C THR A 261 9.62 -10.66 -4.63
N GLY A 262 10.29 -11.17 -5.68
CA GLY A 262 9.66 -12.03 -6.70
C GLY A 262 8.66 -11.31 -7.60
N ILE A 263 8.51 -10.01 -7.48
CA ILE A 263 7.58 -9.19 -8.28
C ILE A 263 8.39 -8.34 -9.27
N PRO A 264 8.32 -8.57 -10.58
CA PRO A 264 9.07 -7.80 -11.57
C PRO A 264 8.66 -6.32 -11.58
N ALA A 265 9.64 -5.43 -11.80
CA ALA A 265 9.38 -4.01 -12.01
C ALA A 265 8.41 -3.81 -13.19
N ALA A 266 7.50 -2.84 -13.07
CA ALA A 266 6.68 -2.45 -14.21
C ALA A 266 7.58 -2.10 -15.41
N PRO A 267 7.26 -2.53 -16.62
CA PRO A 267 8.08 -2.22 -17.80
C PRO A 267 8.17 -0.70 -17.94
N THR A 268 9.38 -0.19 -17.97
CA THR A 268 9.64 1.19 -18.39
C THR A 268 9.08 1.35 -19.80
N PRO A 269 8.24 2.34 -20.09
CA PRO A 269 7.75 2.55 -21.45
C PRO A 269 8.96 2.67 -22.38
N ALA A 270 9.00 1.83 -23.41
CA ALA A 270 10.08 1.83 -24.38
C ALA A 270 10.25 3.25 -24.94
N ALA A 271 11.46 3.77 -24.85
CA ALA A 271 11.82 5.04 -25.47
C ALA A 271 11.59 4.88 -26.97
N THR A 272 10.47 5.41 -27.46
CA THR A 272 10.22 5.54 -28.89
C THR A 272 11.28 6.51 -29.43
N GLY A 273 12.10 6.00 -30.33
CA GLY A 273 13.13 6.77 -31.01
C GLY A 273 12.55 8.02 -31.68
N PRO A 274 13.40 8.96 -32.08
CA PRO A 274 12.99 10.30 -32.46
C PRO A 274 12.18 10.29 -33.77
N ALA A 275 10.89 10.51 -33.66
CA ALA A 275 10.06 10.90 -34.80
C ALA A 275 10.28 12.39 -35.06
N ALA A 276 10.58 12.68 -36.32
CA ALA A 276 10.93 14.00 -36.85
C ALA A 276 9.95 15.10 -36.42
N ALA A 277 10.53 16.23 -36.00
CA ALA A 277 9.84 17.45 -35.61
C ALA A 277 8.88 17.98 -36.69
N LYS A 278 7.63 18.22 -36.28
CA LYS A 278 6.78 19.25 -36.91
C LYS A 278 6.44 20.27 -35.86
N SER A 279 6.83 21.53 -36.15
CA SER A 279 6.62 22.74 -35.37
C SER A 279 5.14 23.01 -35.13
N GLY A 280 4.73 23.02 -33.90
CA GLY A 280 3.46 23.56 -33.44
C GLY A 280 3.67 24.15 -32.05
N SER A 281 3.50 25.49 -31.96
CA SER A 281 3.65 26.23 -30.73
C SER A 281 2.65 25.74 -29.67
N SER A 282 3.14 25.21 -28.60
CA SER A 282 2.38 24.96 -27.38
C SER A 282 3.08 25.61 -26.20
N ASN A 283 2.35 26.46 -25.49
CA ASN A 283 2.75 27.06 -24.23
C ASN A 283 3.23 26.01 -23.26
N SER A 284 4.53 25.82 -23.16
CA SER A 284 5.15 25.06 -22.10
C SER A 284 5.24 25.96 -20.86
N GLN A 285 4.34 25.76 -19.91
CA GLN A 285 4.62 26.20 -18.55
C GLN A 285 5.81 25.37 -18.06
N THR A 286 6.98 25.97 -18.08
CA THR A 286 8.18 25.47 -17.42
C THR A 286 7.91 25.42 -15.94
N TYR A 287 7.79 24.20 -15.42
CA TYR A 287 7.78 23.93 -14.00
C TYR A 287 9.20 24.20 -13.44
N THR A 288 9.38 25.29 -12.72
CA THR A 288 10.58 25.55 -11.95
C THR A 288 10.57 24.63 -10.74
N PRO A 289 11.56 23.76 -10.55
CA PRO A 289 11.69 23.01 -9.31
C PRO A 289 11.84 24.01 -8.16
N TYR A 290 11.06 23.84 -7.11
CA TYR A 290 11.25 24.57 -5.85
C TYR A 290 12.72 24.50 -5.47
N GLY A 291 13.32 25.68 -5.23
CA GLY A 291 14.75 25.83 -5.02
C GLY A 291 15.28 24.85 -4.00
N ALA A 292 16.33 24.15 -4.39
CA ALA A 292 17.15 23.38 -3.48
C ALA A 292 17.67 24.32 -2.39
N SER A 293 17.02 24.31 -1.22
CA SER A 293 17.63 24.90 -0.04
C SER A 293 18.81 23.99 0.32
N ASN A 294 20.01 24.58 0.33
CA ASN A 294 21.26 23.97 0.77
C ASN A 294 21.25 23.66 2.29
N ASN A 295 20.24 22.97 2.76
CA ASN A 295 20.14 22.52 4.13
C ASN A 295 20.08 21.00 4.13
N THR A 296 21.22 20.37 3.85
CA THR A 296 21.46 18.93 4.02
C THR A 296 21.47 18.57 5.51
N GLN A 297 20.34 18.77 6.18
CA GLN A 297 20.14 18.06 7.43
C GLN A 297 19.97 16.59 7.07
N ASN A 298 20.89 15.76 7.56
CA ASN A 298 20.82 14.33 7.44
C ASN A 298 19.43 13.85 7.89
N ALA A 299 18.86 12.85 7.21
CA ALA A 299 17.58 12.28 7.56
C ALA A 299 17.52 11.84 9.04
N ALA A 300 18.64 11.38 9.61
CA ALA A 300 18.79 11.11 11.03
C ALA A 300 18.51 12.36 11.90
N GLN A 301 18.95 13.56 11.48
CA GLN A 301 18.67 14.80 12.22
C GLN A 301 17.19 15.19 12.13
N LYS A 302 16.55 14.94 10.98
CA LYS A 302 15.10 15.16 10.82
C LYS A 302 14.29 14.21 11.68
N LEU A 303 14.68 12.95 11.75
CA LEU A 303 14.06 11.96 12.62
C LEU A 303 14.28 12.30 14.11
N GLN A 304 15.49 12.70 14.50
CA GLN A 304 15.80 13.19 15.85
C GLN A 304 14.93 14.38 16.23
N ALA A 305 14.77 15.35 15.32
CA ALA A 305 13.92 16.51 15.54
C ALA A 305 12.45 16.12 15.72
N ALA A 306 11.96 15.18 14.88
CA ALA A 306 10.58 14.68 14.95
C ALA A 306 10.31 13.92 16.25
N LEU A 307 11.29 13.15 16.74
CA LEU A 307 11.21 12.42 18.02
C LEU A 307 11.41 13.31 19.24
N GLY A 308 11.67 14.61 19.06
CA GLY A 308 11.89 15.54 20.17
C GLY A 308 13.17 15.29 20.97
N LEU A 309 14.07 14.45 20.48
CA LEU A 309 15.31 14.09 21.15
C LEU A 309 16.33 15.22 20.95
N ARG A 310 16.61 15.95 22.02
CA ARG A 310 17.72 16.93 22.07
C ARG A 310 19.03 16.20 22.36
N LYS A 311 20.10 16.62 21.67
CA LYS A 311 21.47 16.20 22.03
C LYS A 311 21.81 16.60 23.46
#